data_351e1ad7a34f7b6a7f850ed8c9b5d492
#
_entry.id   351e1ad7a34f7b6a7f850ed8c9b5d492
#
_cell.length_a   1.000
_cell.length_b   1.000
_cell.length_c   1.000
_cell.angle_alpha   90.00
_cell.angle_beta   90.00
_cell.angle_gamma   90.00
#
_symmetry.space_group_name_H-M   'P 1'
#
loop_
_entity.id
_entity.type
_entity.pdbx_description
1 polymer ?
#
loop_
_entity_poly.entity_id
_entity_poly.type
_entity_poly.pdbx_seq_one_letter_code
_entity_poly.pdbx_strand_id
1 'polypeptide(L)'
;MKQRFVLGIDSSTQSTKVIVWDEQGQPVSEGRAPINMKMPHPGHVEQDPAEWWSSFKTALRQALSKVNSKDIQGVAISNQRETVAFLDVKGNSLHDAMLWLDQRASHEVQELKEILGSETIHQITGKPVDTAPVLYRLRWLNKHKPQILAKTHRLLDVQ
;
A
#
# COMPACT_ATOMS: atom_id res chain seq x y z
N MET A 1 -25.56 -29.55 -1.13
CA MET A 1 -24.64 -28.96 -0.12
C MET A 1 -24.51 -27.47 -0.40
N LYS A 2 -24.43 -26.65 0.64
CA LYS A 2 -24.23 -25.20 0.47
C LYS A 2 -22.77 -24.98 0.06
N GLN A 3 -22.54 -24.31 -1.07
CA GLN A 3 -21.18 -23.97 -1.50
C GLN A 3 -20.55 -23.00 -0.50
N ARG A 4 -19.25 -23.11 -0.27
CA ARG A 4 -18.46 -22.27 0.64
C ARG A 4 -17.23 -21.78 -0.10
N PHE A 5 -16.96 -20.49 0.03
CA PHE A 5 -15.86 -19.85 -0.67
C PHE A 5 -15.03 -18.97 0.27
N VAL A 6 -13.82 -18.68 -0.13
CA VAL A 6 -12.95 -17.68 0.49
C VAL A 6 -12.45 -16.69 -0.55
N LEU A 7 -12.15 -15.48 -0.13
CA LEU A 7 -11.55 -14.45 -0.97
C LEU A 7 -10.06 -14.30 -0.68
N GLY A 8 -9.25 -14.35 -1.73
CA GLY A 8 -7.88 -13.85 -1.71
C GLY A 8 -7.83 -12.49 -2.39
N ILE A 9 -7.29 -11.48 -1.72
CA ILE A 9 -7.13 -10.13 -2.25
C ILE A 9 -5.64 -9.82 -2.31
N ASP A 10 -5.16 -9.36 -3.47
CA ASP A 10 -3.82 -8.82 -3.65
C ASP A 10 -3.91 -7.37 -4.12
N SER A 11 -3.61 -6.44 -3.22
CA SER A 11 -3.52 -5.00 -3.52
C SER A 11 -2.07 -4.62 -3.79
N SER A 12 -1.61 -4.94 -4.99
CA SER A 12 -0.24 -4.69 -5.44
C SER A 12 -0.03 -3.25 -5.89
N THR A 13 1.17 -2.91 -6.34
CA THR A 13 1.52 -1.56 -6.78
C THR A 13 0.74 -1.10 -8.01
N GLN A 14 0.42 -2.01 -8.94
CA GLN A 14 -0.19 -1.63 -10.23
C GLN A 14 -1.66 -2.00 -10.37
N SER A 15 -2.17 -2.83 -9.48
CA SER A 15 -3.55 -3.28 -9.54
C SER A 15 -3.99 -3.94 -8.25
N THR A 16 -5.31 -3.98 -8.02
CA THR A 16 -5.91 -4.90 -7.07
C THR A 16 -6.48 -6.11 -7.82
N LYS A 17 -6.15 -7.30 -7.35
CA LYS A 17 -6.71 -8.57 -7.81
C LYS A 17 -7.51 -9.24 -6.69
N VAL A 18 -8.69 -9.76 -7.02
CA VAL A 18 -9.54 -10.52 -6.09
C VAL A 18 -9.85 -11.87 -6.73
N ILE A 19 -9.62 -12.95 -6.00
CA ILE A 19 -9.94 -14.31 -6.45
C ILE A 19 -10.89 -14.97 -5.44
N VAL A 20 -11.93 -15.60 -5.94
CA VAL A 20 -12.82 -16.47 -5.17
C VAL A 20 -12.32 -17.91 -5.31
N TRP A 21 -12.08 -18.55 -4.18
CA TRP A 21 -11.60 -19.93 -4.10
C TRP A 21 -12.66 -20.83 -3.49
N ASP A 22 -12.79 -22.05 -4.01
CA ASP A 22 -13.62 -23.10 -3.40
C ASP A 22 -12.89 -23.85 -2.28
N GLU A 23 -13.58 -24.83 -1.66
CA GLU A 23 -13.04 -25.67 -0.57
C GLU A 23 -11.91 -26.60 -1.04
N GLN A 24 -11.75 -26.83 -2.34
CA GLN A 24 -10.69 -27.64 -2.96
C GLN A 24 -9.47 -26.78 -3.36
N GLY A 25 -9.52 -25.46 -3.10
CA GLY A 25 -8.46 -24.54 -3.48
C GLY A 25 -8.42 -24.24 -4.99
N GLN A 26 -9.55 -24.41 -5.70
CA GLN A 26 -9.65 -24.07 -7.11
C GLN A 26 -10.22 -22.64 -7.26
N PRO A 27 -9.68 -21.83 -8.19
CA PRO A 27 -10.22 -20.52 -8.48
C PRO A 27 -11.55 -20.63 -9.22
N VAL A 28 -12.61 -20.06 -8.65
CA VAL A 28 -13.98 -20.09 -9.21
C VAL A 28 -14.24 -18.85 -10.06
N SER A 29 -13.77 -17.71 -9.62
CA SER A 29 -13.86 -16.45 -10.36
C SER A 29 -12.78 -15.47 -9.90
N GLU A 30 -12.49 -14.50 -10.75
CA GLU A 30 -11.56 -13.43 -10.42
C GLU A 30 -12.02 -12.07 -10.94
N GLY A 31 -11.50 -11.02 -10.32
CA GLY A 31 -11.61 -9.67 -10.79
C GLY A 31 -10.30 -8.92 -10.62
N ARG A 32 -10.06 -7.95 -11.48
CA ARG A 32 -8.86 -7.12 -11.44
C ARG A 32 -9.17 -5.70 -11.86
N ALA A 33 -8.57 -4.72 -11.15
CA ALA A 33 -8.66 -3.33 -11.53
C ALA A 33 -7.30 -2.65 -11.36
N PRO A 34 -6.93 -1.72 -12.26
CA PRO A 34 -5.66 -1.02 -12.21
C PRO A 34 -5.62 -0.02 -11.05
N ILE A 35 -4.41 0.35 -10.65
CA ILE A 35 -4.07 1.47 -9.79
C ILE A 35 -3.04 2.30 -10.56
N ASN A 36 -3.29 3.61 -10.72
CA ASN A 36 -2.40 4.48 -11.46
C ASN A 36 -1.21 4.93 -10.60
N MET A 37 -0.03 4.98 -11.21
CA MET A 37 1.16 5.60 -10.64
C MET A 37 1.36 6.98 -11.25
N LYS A 38 1.69 7.97 -10.41
CA LYS A 38 2.05 9.33 -10.80
C LYS A 38 3.56 9.50 -10.65
N MET A 39 4.19 10.15 -11.60
CA MET A 39 5.62 10.49 -11.57
C MET A 39 5.77 12.01 -11.74
N PRO A 40 5.46 12.82 -10.70
CA PRO A 40 5.43 14.29 -10.83
C PRO A 40 6.80 14.90 -11.09
N HIS A 41 7.88 14.23 -10.68
CA HIS A 41 9.27 14.63 -10.89
C HIS A 41 10.15 13.39 -11.06
N PRO A 42 11.36 13.51 -11.63
CA PRO A 42 12.34 12.41 -11.68
C PRO A 42 12.56 11.81 -10.28
N GLY A 43 12.46 10.49 -10.18
CA GLY A 43 12.62 9.76 -8.91
C GLY A 43 11.43 9.83 -7.94
N HIS A 44 10.40 10.61 -8.24
CA HIS A 44 9.17 10.64 -7.44
C HIS A 44 8.16 9.63 -7.99
N VAL A 45 7.61 8.79 -7.12
CA VAL A 45 6.58 7.81 -7.49
C VAL A 45 5.47 7.85 -6.46
N GLU A 46 4.27 8.22 -6.90
CA GLU A 46 3.12 8.49 -6.02
C GLU A 46 1.86 7.77 -6.50
N GLN A 47 0.93 7.56 -5.57
CA GLN A 47 -0.43 7.07 -5.84
C GLN A 47 -1.46 7.86 -5.04
N ASP A 48 -2.65 8.04 -5.62
CA ASP A 48 -3.80 8.52 -4.87
C ASP A 48 -4.35 7.39 -3.99
N PRO A 49 -4.35 7.52 -2.66
CA PRO A 49 -4.92 6.50 -1.77
C PRO A 49 -6.39 6.16 -2.05
N ALA A 50 -7.17 7.09 -2.62
CA ALA A 50 -8.55 6.82 -2.99
C ALA A 50 -8.68 5.78 -4.11
N GLU A 51 -7.65 5.65 -4.97
CA GLU A 51 -7.64 4.63 -6.02
C GLU A 51 -7.49 3.21 -5.47
N TRP A 52 -6.83 3.01 -4.33
CA TRP A 52 -6.73 1.69 -3.69
C TRP A 52 -8.12 1.14 -3.38
N TRP A 53 -8.97 1.97 -2.76
CA TRP A 53 -10.33 1.59 -2.42
C TRP A 53 -11.23 1.42 -3.64
N SER A 54 -11.13 2.30 -4.65
CA SER A 54 -11.92 2.22 -5.88
C SER A 54 -11.55 1.01 -6.75
N SER A 55 -10.25 0.71 -6.85
CA SER A 55 -9.72 -0.48 -7.52
C SER A 55 -10.20 -1.76 -6.83
N PHE A 56 -10.08 -1.83 -5.49
CA PHE A 56 -10.59 -2.95 -4.71
C PHE A 56 -12.09 -3.18 -4.95
N LYS A 57 -12.92 -2.14 -4.84
CA LYS A 57 -14.37 -2.27 -5.10
C LYS A 57 -14.67 -2.80 -6.50
N THR A 58 -13.93 -2.36 -7.50
CA THR A 58 -14.10 -2.78 -8.89
C THR A 58 -13.72 -4.25 -9.06
N ALA A 59 -12.54 -4.65 -8.58
CA ALA A 59 -12.08 -6.03 -8.62
C ALA A 59 -13.02 -6.97 -7.86
N LEU A 60 -13.50 -6.56 -6.67
CA LEU A 60 -14.42 -7.34 -5.86
C LEU A 60 -15.76 -7.58 -6.58
N ARG A 61 -16.35 -6.54 -7.20
CA ARG A 61 -17.60 -6.69 -7.96
C ARG A 61 -17.46 -7.68 -9.12
N GLN A 62 -16.33 -7.62 -9.83
CA GLN A 62 -16.05 -8.57 -10.92
C GLN A 62 -15.93 -10.00 -10.38
N ALA A 63 -15.16 -10.22 -9.31
CA ALA A 63 -14.97 -11.53 -8.71
C ALA A 63 -16.27 -12.13 -8.17
N LEU A 64 -17.15 -11.30 -7.57
CA LEU A 64 -18.42 -11.76 -7.01
C LEU A 64 -19.54 -11.90 -8.05
N SER A 65 -19.30 -11.58 -9.32
CA SER A 65 -20.36 -11.65 -10.35
C SER A 65 -20.94 -13.06 -10.58
N LYS A 66 -20.21 -14.11 -10.19
CA LYS A 66 -20.60 -15.52 -10.39
C LYS A 66 -20.91 -16.28 -9.09
N VAL A 67 -20.77 -15.62 -7.94
CA VAL A 67 -20.97 -16.28 -6.63
C VAL A 67 -21.84 -15.40 -5.73
N ASN A 68 -22.57 -16.05 -4.83
CA ASN A 68 -23.34 -15.31 -3.84
C ASN A 68 -22.41 -14.87 -2.69
N SER A 69 -22.36 -13.58 -2.39
CA SER A 69 -21.52 -13.02 -1.32
C SER A 69 -21.82 -13.63 0.06
N LYS A 70 -23.04 -14.15 0.28
CA LYS A 70 -23.43 -14.84 1.52
C LYS A 70 -22.72 -16.19 1.73
N ASP A 71 -22.14 -16.74 0.66
CA ASP A 71 -21.42 -18.02 0.70
C ASP A 71 -19.91 -17.82 0.95
N ILE A 72 -19.44 -16.57 1.03
CA ILE A 72 -18.06 -16.21 1.42
C ILE A 72 -17.90 -16.40 2.93
N GLN A 73 -16.94 -17.23 3.32
CA GLN A 73 -16.68 -17.59 4.71
C GLN A 73 -15.47 -16.87 5.31
N GLY A 74 -14.58 -16.34 4.48
CA GLY A 74 -13.37 -15.66 4.95
C GLY A 74 -12.72 -14.83 3.85
N VAL A 75 -11.88 -13.90 4.28
CA VAL A 75 -11.10 -12.99 3.43
C VAL A 75 -9.67 -12.95 3.92
N ALA A 76 -8.71 -13.06 3.00
CA ALA A 76 -7.31 -12.80 3.25
C ALA A 76 -6.79 -11.72 2.30
N ILE A 77 -5.93 -10.84 2.82
CA ILE A 77 -5.39 -9.70 2.07
C ILE A 77 -3.87 -9.80 2.05
N SER A 78 -3.30 -9.62 0.86
CA SER A 78 -1.89 -9.30 0.61
C SER A 78 -1.82 -7.93 -0.04
N ASN A 79 -0.78 -7.14 0.26
CA ASN A 79 -0.65 -5.78 -0.25
C ASN A 79 0.81 -5.38 -0.46
N GLN A 80 1.03 -4.32 -1.25
CA GLN A 80 2.32 -3.64 -1.28
C GLN A 80 2.64 -3.09 0.12
N ARG A 81 3.91 -3.09 0.49
CA ARG A 81 4.40 -2.59 1.78
C ARG A 81 5.16 -1.29 1.62
N GLU A 82 5.44 -0.62 2.75
CA GLU A 82 6.22 0.62 2.78
C GLU A 82 5.60 1.76 1.94
N THR A 83 4.27 1.73 1.76
CA THR A 83 3.50 2.75 1.04
C THR A 83 2.36 3.21 1.95
N VAL A 84 2.42 4.44 2.44
CA VAL A 84 1.49 4.92 3.47
C VAL A 84 0.72 6.16 3.02
N ALA A 85 -0.56 6.20 3.41
CA ALA A 85 -1.42 7.36 3.28
C ALA A 85 -1.34 8.24 4.52
N PHE A 86 -1.33 9.55 4.32
CA PHE A 86 -1.32 10.59 5.36
C PHE A 86 -2.73 11.16 5.48
N LEU A 87 -3.45 10.81 6.54
CA LEU A 87 -4.86 11.17 6.70
C LEU A 87 -5.06 12.23 7.78
N ASP A 88 -5.95 13.17 7.52
CA ASP A 88 -6.43 14.14 8.51
C ASP A 88 -7.39 13.48 9.53
N VAL A 89 -7.90 14.28 10.48
CA VAL A 89 -8.85 13.84 11.50
C VAL A 89 -10.17 13.34 10.91
N LYS A 90 -10.52 13.77 9.69
CA LYS A 90 -11.73 13.36 8.97
C LYS A 90 -11.52 12.14 8.07
N GLY A 91 -10.27 11.66 7.96
CA GLY A 91 -9.90 10.55 7.06
C GLY A 91 -9.62 10.97 5.62
N ASN A 92 -9.51 12.27 5.32
CA ASN A 92 -9.13 12.73 4.00
C ASN A 92 -7.61 12.62 3.81
N SER A 93 -7.18 12.24 2.61
CA SER A 93 -5.76 12.22 2.26
C SER A 93 -5.20 13.65 2.17
N LEU A 94 -4.08 13.88 2.83
CA LEU A 94 -3.37 15.17 2.84
C LEU A 94 -2.34 15.29 1.72
N HIS A 95 -1.94 14.16 1.15
CA HIS A 95 -0.93 14.04 0.10
C HIS A 95 -1.08 12.69 -0.61
N ASP A 96 -0.71 12.63 -1.89
CA ASP A 96 -0.56 11.33 -2.56
C ASP A 96 0.45 10.47 -1.80
N ALA A 97 0.18 9.18 -1.71
CA ALA A 97 1.06 8.24 -1.02
C ALA A 97 2.37 8.08 -1.79
N MET A 98 3.49 8.28 -1.13
CA MET A 98 4.81 8.02 -1.69
C MET A 98 5.09 6.52 -1.66
N LEU A 99 5.31 5.91 -2.84
CA LEU A 99 5.50 4.47 -2.97
C LEU A 99 6.87 4.02 -2.43
N TRP A 100 6.99 2.72 -2.17
CA TRP A 100 8.26 2.07 -1.83
C TRP A 100 9.34 2.21 -2.92
N LEU A 101 8.94 2.50 -4.17
CA LEU A 101 9.81 2.77 -5.34
C LEU A 101 10.35 4.21 -5.37
N ASP A 102 9.82 5.10 -4.53
CA ASP A 102 10.15 6.52 -4.54
C ASP A 102 11.57 6.77 -4.05
N GLN A 103 12.35 7.51 -4.84
CA GLN A 103 13.77 7.77 -4.62
C GLN A 103 14.05 9.16 -4.04
N ARG A 104 13.00 9.99 -3.77
CA ARG A 104 13.19 11.39 -3.31
C ARG A 104 13.96 11.51 -2.01
N ALA A 105 13.90 10.49 -1.15
CA ALA A 105 14.54 10.48 0.15
C ALA A 105 15.98 9.93 0.15
N SER A 106 16.64 9.83 -1.01
CA SER A 106 18.00 9.29 -1.13
C SER A 106 19.02 10.06 -0.27
N HIS A 107 18.86 11.38 -0.16
CA HIS A 107 19.70 12.21 0.71
C HIS A 107 19.49 11.89 2.19
N GLU A 108 18.25 11.70 2.62
CA GLU A 108 17.88 11.34 3.99
C GLU A 108 18.40 9.94 4.39
N VAL A 109 18.45 9.02 3.43
CA VAL A 109 19.09 7.70 3.61
C VAL A 109 20.57 7.89 3.93
N GLN A 110 21.28 8.68 3.12
CA GLN A 110 22.71 8.92 3.32
C GLN A 110 23.01 9.64 4.65
N GLU A 111 22.23 10.67 5.00
CA GLU A 111 22.36 11.34 6.31
C GLU A 111 22.21 10.39 7.50
N LEU A 112 21.15 9.56 7.51
CA LEU A 112 20.96 8.63 8.62
C LEU A 112 22.05 7.57 8.69
N LYS A 113 22.56 7.12 7.52
CA LYS A 113 23.70 6.22 7.44
C LYS A 113 24.97 6.84 8.05
N GLU A 114 25.22 8.12 7.83
CA GLU A 114 26.36 8.84 8.41
C GLU A 114 26.22 9.06 9.91
N ILE A 115 24.99 9.31 10.40
CA ILE A 115 24.72 9.55 11.83
C ILE A 115 24.76 8.26 12.64
N LEU A 116 24.13 7.18 12.17
CA LEU A 116 23.89 5.96 12.93
C LEU A 116 24.76 4.78 12.51
N GLY A 117 25.26 4.77 11.27
CA GLY A 117 25.92 3.62 10.67
C GLY A 117 24.93 2.58 10.15
N SER A 118 25.29 1.95 9.01
CA SER A 118 24.42 0.94 8.36
C SER A 118 24.16 -0.27 9.24
N GLU A 119 25.17 -0.71 9.99
CA GLU A 119 25.06 -1.87 10.88
C GLU A 119 24.04 -1.61 12.00
N THR A 120 24.12 -0.46 12.66
CA THR A 120 23.18 -0.07 13.72
C THR A 120 21.75 -0.01 13.21
N ILE A 121 21.55 0.60 12.03
CA ILE A 121 20.22 0.67 11.41
C ILE A 121 19.69 -0.73 11.13
N HIS A 122 20.52 -1.61 10.57
CA HIS A 122 20.13 -2.99 10.29
C HIS A 122 19.80 -3.78 11.57
N GLN A 123 20.62 -3.68 12.59
CA GLN A 123 20.40 -4.36 13.88
C GLN A 123 19.10 -3.93 14.56
N ILE A 124 18.74 -2.64 14.48
CA ILE A 124 17.48 -2.13 15.08
C ILE A 124 16.26 -2.51 14.25
N THR A 125 16.35 -2.41 12.91
CA THR A 125 15.17 -2.47 12.04
C THR A 125 15.00 -3.81 11.32
N GLY A 126 16.06 -4.62 11.23
CA GLY A 126 16.12 -5.82 10.38
C GLY A 126 16.09 -5.51 8.88
N LYS A 127 16.19 -4.23 8.48
CA LYS A 127 16.06 -3.79 7.06
C LYS A 127 17.39 -3.25 6.53
N PRO A 128 17.62 -3.39 5.21
CA PRO A 128 18.75 -2.74 4.57
C PRO A 128 18.59 -1.21 4.59
N VAL A 129 19.69 -0.49 4.44
CA VAL A 129 19.71 0.96 4.30
C VAL A 129 19.51 1.31 2.85
N ASP A 130 18.27 1.56 2.46
CA ASP A 130 17.86 1.99 1.12
C ASP A 130 16.63 2.92 1.19
N THR A 131 16.07 3.33 0.04
CA THR A 131 14.95 4.27 -0.02
C THR A 131 13.58 3.64 0.23
N ALA A 132 13.46 2.31 0.22
CA ALA A 132 12.18 1.63 0.36
C ALA A 132 11.52 1.79 1.74
N PRO A 133 12.23 1.73 2.89
CA PRO A 133 11.60 1.95 4.19
C PRO A 133 10.97 3.33 4.33
N VAL A 134 9.73 3.37 4.82
CA VAL A 134 8.94 4.61 4.97
C VAL A 134 9.61 5.68 5.84
N LEU A 135 10.46 5.27 6.79
CA LEU A 135 11.20 6.17 7.67
C LEU A 135 11.89 7.31 6.93
N TYR A 136 12.56 7.02 5.83
CA TYR A 136 13.34 8.02 5.09
C TYR A 136 12.41 9.01 4.38
N ARG A 137 11.26 8.55 3.85
CA ARG A 137 10.24 9.42 3.25
C ARG A 137 9.54 10.29 4.30
N LEU A 138 9.33 9.79 5.52
CA LEU A 138 8.85 10.61 6.65
C LEU A 138 9.86 11.69 7.02
N ARG A 139 11.17 11.36 7.04
CA ARG A 139 12.23 12.34 7.29
C ARG A 139 12.26 13.42 6.19
N TRP A 140 12.15 13.01 4.92
CA TRP A 140 12.04 13.92 3.79
C TRP A 140 10.81 14.85 3.94
N LEU A 141 9.65 14.29 4.26
CA LEU A 141 8.43 15.06 4.48
C LEU A 141 8.59 16.08 5.60
N ASN A 142 9.20 15.70 6.70
CA ASN A 142 9.46 16.61 7.82
C ASN A 142 10.34 17.81 7.42
N LYS A 143 11.28 17.61 6.51
CA LYS A 143 12.16 18.68 6.03
C LYS A 143 11.50 19.57 4.98
N HIS A 144 10.80 18.96 4.02
CA HIS A 144 10.36 19.63 2.80
C HIS A 144 8.87 20.01 2.81
N LYS A 145 8.05 19.31 3.58
CA LYS A 145 6.60 19.52 3.69
C LYS A 145 6.09 19.31 5.13
N PRO A 146 6.69 19.97 6.14
CA PRO A 146 6.37 19.70 7.56
C PRO A 146 4.89 19.91 7.90
N GLN A 147 4.20 20.79 7.16
CA GLN A 147 2.77 21.04 7.32
C GLN A 147 1.89 19.82 7.05
N ILE A 148 2.36 18.87 6.24
CA ILE A 148 1.63 17.61 5.99
C ILE A 148 1.67 16.75 7.25
N LEU A 149 2.87 16.52 7.80
CA LEU A 149 3.03 15.75 9.03
C LEU A 149 2.29 16.40 10.21
N ALA A 150 2.35 17.74 10.34
CA ALA A 150 1.67 18.46 11.41
C ALA A 150 0.14 18.30 11.38
N LYS A 151 -0.45 18.09 10.19
CA LYS A 151 -1.89 17.85 9.99
C LYS A 151 -2.26 16.37 9.99
N THR A 152 -1.28 15.47 9.91
CA THR A 152 -1.53 14.04 9.84
C THR A 152 -2.02 13.53 11.19
N HIS A 153 -3.22 12.99 11.21
CA HIS A 153 -3.81 12.33 12.36
C HIS A 153 -3.55 10.81 12.35
N ARG A 154 -3.51 10.21 11.16
CA ARG A 154 -3.24 8.76 10.99
C ARG A 154 -2.32 8.52 9.81
N LEU A 155 -1.42 7.55 9.98
CA LEU A 155 -0.66 6.92 8.89
C LEU A 155 -1.26 5.53 8.69
N LEU A 156 -1.73 5.23 7.48
CA LEU A 156 -2.28 3.92 7.14
C LEU A 156 -1.52 3.32 5.97
N ASP A 157 -1.17 2.04 6.08
CA ASP A 157 -0.70 1.24 4.97
C ASP A 157 -1.87 0.90 4.03
N VAL A 158 -1.59 0.29 2.88
CA VAL A 158 -2.58 -0.09 1.85
C VAL A 158 -3.58 -1.16 2.34
N GLN A 159 -3.24 -1.87 3.40
CA GLN A 159 -4.06 -2.92 4.02
C GLN A 159 -5.31 -2.39 4.71
#